data_c210efebb417ed3465724b403c59ef2a
#
_entry.id   c210efebb417ed3465724b403c59ef2a
#
_cell.length_a   1.000
_cell.length_b   1.000
_cell.length_c   1.000
_cell.angle_alpha   90.00
_cell.angle_beta   90.00
_cell.angle_gamma   90.00
#
_symmetry.space_group_name_H-M   'P 1'
#
loop_
_entity.id
_entity.type
_entity.pdbx_description
1 polymer ?
#
loop_
_entity_poly.entity_id
_entity_poly.type
_entity_poly.pdbx_seq_one_letter_code
_entity_poly.pdbx_strand_id
1 'polypeptide(L)'
;MRYALDAKALEQRYRELQSRVHPDKFASGGEAERRVAMQWATRANEAYRTLRDPLARARYLLSLKGFDTGEESNTAMPPDFLMQQMEWREGVSEARAAGDARELRRMRHEIGESRSEMLRLLERALDAEANYDAGCSLVRKLRFLGKLDEEIEEALETLEEASR
;
A
#
# COMPACT_ATOMS: atom_id res chain seq x y z
N MET A 1 -1.81 17.31 -9.91
CA MET A 1 -2.08 16.33 -8.87
C MET A 1 -0.73 15.81 -8.42
N ARG A 2 -0.46 15.73 -7.12
CA ARG A 2 0.82 15.30 -6.54
C ARG A 2 0.67 13.97 -5.80
N TYR A 3 1.72 13.18 -5.80
CA TYR A 3 1.80 11.97 -4.99
C TYR A 3 2.03 12.27 -3.51
N ALA A 4 2.92 13.23 -3.21
CA ALA A 4 3.14 13.71 -1.85
C ALA A 4 1.85 14.27 -1.24
N LEU A 5 1.53 13.83 -0.02
CA LEU A 5 0.28 14.13 0.65
C LEU A 5 0.50 14.39 2.13
N ASP A 6 -0.14 15.44 2.65
CA ASP A 6 -0.25 15.66 4.10
C ASP A 6 -1.33 14.74 4.68
N ALA A 7 -0.90 13.72 5.41
CA ALA A 7 -1.79 12.72 6.00
C ALA A 7 -2.77 13.33 7.04
N LYS A 8 -2.34 14.36 7.79
CA LYS A 8 -3.19 15.03 8.77
C LYS A 8 -4.27 15.85 8.09
N ALA A 9 -3.89 16.58 7.04
CA ALA A 9 -4.86 17.35 6.24
C ALA A 9 -5.87 16.43 5.54
N LEU A 10 -5.43 15.28 5.03
CA LEU A 10 -6.32 14.27 4.44
C LEU A 10 -7.34 13.76 5.46
N GLU A 11 -6.88 13.38 6.66
CA GLU A 11 -7.74 12.86 7.71
C GLU A 11 -8.76 13.90 8.17
N GLN A 12 -8.33 15.14 8.35
CA GLN A 12 -9.24 16.23 8.72
C GLN A 12 -10.33 16.43 7.67
N ARG A 13 -9.97 16.52 6.40
CA ARG A 13 -10.92 16.68 5.30
C ARG A 13 -11.88 15.50 5.18
N TYR A 14 -11.38 14.29 5.40
CA TYR A 14 -12.23 13.10 5.42
C TYR A 14 -13.28 13.14 6.53
N ARG A 15 -12.88 13.52 7.77
CA ARG A 15 -13.82 13.68 8.90
C ARG A 15 -14.86 14.76 8.63
N GLU A 16 -14.44 15.91 8.08
CA GLU A 16 -15.36 16.98 7.69
C GLU A 16 -16.37 16.49 6.64
N LEU A 17 -15.90 15.77 5.61
CA LEU A 17 -16.79 15.21 4.58
C LEU A 17 -17.74 14.16 5.17
N GLN A 18 -17.23 13.22 5.97
CA GLN A 18 -18.07 12.22 6.64
C GLN A 18 -19.18 12.88 7.48
N SER A 19 -18.83 13.93 8.24
CA SER A 19 -19.82 14.64 9.04
C SER A 19 -20.92 15.29 8.21
N ARG A 20 -20.66 15.63 6.95
CA ARG A 20 -21.64 16.26 6.03
C ARG A 20 -22.52 15.24 5.33
N VAL A 21 -21.97 14.06 5.00
CA VAL A 21 -22.65 13.02 4.21
C VAL A 21 -23.13 11.83 5.05
N HIS A 22 -23.04 11.91 6.39
CA HIS A 22 -23.41 10.79 7.27
C HIS A 22 -24.91 10.45 7.09
N PRO A 23 -25.25 9.16 6.82
CA PRO A 23 -26.61 8.76 6.55
C PRO A 23 -27.62 9.14 7.65
N ASP A 24 -27.19 9.16 8.91
CA ASP A 24 -28.05 9.53 10.05
C ASP A 24 -28.60 10.96 9.96
N LYS A 25 -27.87 11.87 9.32
CA LYS A 25 -28.36 13.24 9.09
C LYS A 25 -29.51 13.31 8.10
N PHE A 26 -29.67 12.26 7.29
CA PHE A 26 -30.73 12.13 6.30
C PHE A 26 -31.78 11.09 6.72
N ALA A 27 -31.76 10.65 7.99
CA ALA A 27 -32.68 9.64 8.49
C ALA A 27 -34.17 10.10 8.40
N SER A 28 -34.41 11.42 8.54
CA SER A 28 -35.73 12.05 8.37
C SER A 28 -36.04 12.49 6.93
N GLY A 29 -35.06 12.38 6.03
CA GLY A 29 -35.19 12.72 4.61
C GLY A 29 -35.90 11.63 3.81
N GLY A 30 -36.23 11.95 2.57
CA GLY A 30 -36.79 10.99 1.61
C GLY A 30 -35.80 9.85 1.28
N GLU A 31 -36.33 8.73 0.77
CA GLU A 31 -35.56 7.57 0.39
C GLU A 31 -34.44 7.89 -0.64
N ALA A 32 -34.73 8.81 -1.57
CA ALA A 32 -33.78 9.29 -2.56
C ALA A 32 -32.60 10.03 -1.92
N GLU A 33 -32.84 10.88 -0.93
CA GLU A 33 -31.80 11.63 -0.22
C GLU A 33 -30.88 10.69 0.58
N ARG A 34 -31.48 9.71 1.29
CA ARG A 34 -30.71 8.69 2.01
C ARG A 34 -29.82 7.89 1.09
N ARG A 35 -30.34 7.47 -0.06
CA ARG A 35 -29.55 6.74 -1.06
C ARG A 35 -28.37 7.54 -1.58
N VAL A 36 -28.57 8.82 -1.88
CA VAL A 36 -27.48 9.72 -2.32
C VAL A 36 -26.44 9.92 -1.22
N ALA A 37 -26.87 10.13 0.03
CA ALA A 37 -25.96 10.25 1.18
C ALA A 37 -25.09 8.98 1.37
N MET A 38 -25.70 7.78 1.27
CA MET A 38 -24.95 6.52 1.32
C MET A 38 -23.92 6.38 0.18
N GLN A 39 -24.27 6.77 -1.04
CA GLN A 39 -23.35 6.74 -2.18
C GLN A 39 -22.16 7.67 -1.96
N TRP A 40 -22.41 8.89 -1.46
CA TRP A 40 -21.33 9.82 -1.13
C TRP A 40 -20.46 9.34 0.03
N ALA A 41 -21.05 8.76 1.08
CA ALA A 41 -20.29 8.18 2.19
C ALA A 41 -19.39 7.03 1.72
N THR A 42 -19.88 6.14 0.86
CA THR A 42 -19.11 5.06 0.26
C THR A 42 -17.94 5.61 -0.57
N ARG A 43 -18.20 6.57 -1.47
CA ARG A 43 -17.14 7.20 -2.28
C ARG A 43 -16.09 7.92 -1.43
N ALA A 44 -16.52 8.61 -0.37
CA ALA A 44 -15.60 9.25 0.55
C ALA A 44 -14.67 8.24 1.25
N ASN A 45 -15.23 7.10 1.68
CA ASN A 45 -14.45 6.02 2.29
C ASN A 45 -13.44 5.41 1.31
N GLU A 46 -13.87 5.11 0.09
CA GLU A 46 -13.00 4.58 -0.97
C GLU A 46 -11.86 5.55 -1.30
N ALA A 47 -12.18 6.82 -1.51
CA ALA A 47 -11.21 7.87 -1.80
C ALA A 47 -10.20 8.02 -0.65
N TYR A 48 -10.67 8.03 0.59
CA TYR A 48 -9.79 8.12 1.76
C TYR A 48 -8.84 6.93 1.86
N ARG A 49 -9.34 5.69 1.69
CA ARG A 49 -8.51 4.47 1.71
C ARG A 49 -7.45 4.51 0.61
N THR A 50 -7.84 4.86 -0.62
CA THR A 50 -6.93 4.97 -1.76
C THR A 50 -5.85 6.01 -1.52
N LEU A 51 -6.22 7.19 -1.01
CA LEU A 51 -5.26 8.28 -0.80
C LEU A 51 -4.37 8.06 0.43
N ARG A 52 -4.88 7.40 1.46
CA ARG A 52 -4.12 7.11 2.68
C ARG A 52 -3.00 6.09 2.46
N ASP A 53 -3.28 5.06 1.68
CA ASP A 53 -2.28 4.03 1.36
C ASP A 53 -1.32 4.52 0.27
N PRO A 54 0.00 4.56 0.53
CA PRO A 54 0.98 5.08 -0.44
C PRO A 54 0.97 4.32 -1.77
N LEU A 55 0.79 3.01 -1.73
CA LEU A 55 0.83 2.19 -2.94
C LEU A 55 -0.46 2.32 -3.75
N ALA A 56 -1.62 2.30 -3.10
CA ALA A 56 -2.91 2.53 -3.77
C ALA A 56 -2.98 3.94 -4.37
N ARG A 57 -2.44 4.94 -3.67
CA ARG A 57 -2.33 6.32 -4.16
C ARG A 57 -1.45 6.42 -5.42
N ALA A 58 -0.31 5.72 -5.43
CA ALA A 58 0.57 5.68 -6.61
C ALA A 58 -0.13 5.04 -7.80
N ARG A 59 -0.78 3.89 -7.62
CA ARG A 59 -1.56 3.22 -8.67
C ARG A 59 -2.63 4.13 -9.24
N TYR A 60 -3.38 4.79 -8.37
CA TYR A 60 -4.43 5.72 -8.77
C TYR A 60 -3.87 6.90 -9.58
N LEU A 61 -2.77 7.52 -9.13
CA LEU A 61 -2.13 8.62 -9.84
C LEU A 61 -1.61 8.17 -11.21
N LEU A 62 -0.94 7.01 -11.28
CA LEU A 62 -0.45 6.42 -12.53
C LEU A 62 -1.60 6.13 -13.50
N SER A 63 -2.71 5.55 -13.02
CA SER A 63 -3.89 5.30 -13.86
C SER A 63 -4.49 6.58 -14.44
N LEU A 64 -4.54 7.67 -13.67
CA LEU A 64 -4.99 8.97 -14.15
C LEU A 64 -4.05 9.58 -15.21
N LYS A 65 -2.79 9.14 -15.24
CA LYS A 65 -1.81 9.52 -16.26
C LYS A 65 -1.80 8.58 -17.46
N GLY A 66 -2.66 7.55 -17.47
CA GLY A 66 -2.76 6.57 -18.55
C GLY A 66 -1.73 5.43 -18.45
N PHE A 67 -1.04 5.29 -17.33
CA PHE A 67 -0.07 4.24 -17.10
C PHE A 67 -0.70 3.08 -16.32
N ASP A 68 -0.55 1.87 -16.86
CA ASP A 68 -0.86 0.62 -16.16
C ASP A 68 0.39 0.13 -15.43
N THR A 69 0.27 -0.14 -14.13
CA THR A 69 1.38 -0.69 -13.35
C THR A 69 1.77 -2.10 -13.77
N GLY A 70 0.86 -2.82 -14.42
CA GLY A 70 1.10 -4.17 -14.94
C GLY A 70 1.40 -5.20 -13.85
N GLU A 71 0.97 -4.98 -12.61
CA GLU A 71 1.29 -5.84 -11.46
C GLU A 71 0.81 -7.29 -11.61
N GLU A 72 -0.18 -7.53 -12.44
CA GLU A 72 -0.74 -8.86 -12.71
C GLU A 72 -0.19 -9.49 -13.98
N SER A 73 0.18 -8.67 -14.97
CA SER A 73 0.55 -9.12 -16.31
C SER A 73 2.04 -8.98 -16.60
N ASN A 74 2.73 -8.05 -15.96
CA ASN A 74 4.14 -7.75 -16.22
C ASN A 74 5.01 -8.18 -15.04
N THR A 75 5.61 -9.37 -15.16
CA THR A 75 6.58 -9.93 -14.21
C THR A 75 8.01 -9.50 -14.50
N ALA A 76 8.24 -8.68 -15.54
CA ALA A 76 9.56 -8.21 -15.87
C ALA A 76 10.12 -7.29 -14.78
N MET A 77 11.12 -7.77 -14.08
CA MET A 77 11.84 -7.04 -13.04
C MET A 77 13.31 -6.93 -13.44
N PRO A 78 14.01 -5.86 -13.04
CA PRO A 78 15.46 -5.79 -13.23
C PRO A 78 16.15 -7.02 -12.62
N PRO A 79 17.17 -7.60 -13.30
CA PRO A 79 17.85 -8.81 -12.83
C PRO A 79 18.37 -8.70 -11.40
N ASP A 80 18.92 -7.56 -11.01
CA ASP A 80 19.44 -7.32 -9.66
C ASP A 80 18.33 -7.44 -8.61
N PHE A 81 17.14 -6.93 -8.92
CA PHE A 81 16.01 -7.03 -8.01
C PHE A 81 15.44 -8.47 -7.95
N LEU A 82 15.51 -9.22 -9.06
CA LEU A 82 15.13 -10.64 -9.05
C LEU A 82 16.06 -11.47 -8.16
N MET A 83 17.37 -11.22 -8.24
CA MET A 83 18.34 -11.87 -7.35
C MET A 83 18.04 -11.54 -5.88
N GLN A 84 17.86 -10.27 -5.56
CA GLN A 84 17.48 -9.83 -4.21
C GLN A 84 16.18 -10.46 -3.70
N GLN A 85 15.18 -10.60 -4.57
CA GLN A 85 13.93 -11.29 -4.23
C GLN A 85 14.15 -12.76 -3.87
N MET A 86 15.02 -13.45 -4.61
CA MET A 86 15.35 -14.85 -4.36
C MET A 86 16.06 -14.99 -3.01
N GLU A 87 17.05 -14.15 -2.73
CA GLU A 87 17.78 -14.13 -1.45
C GLU A 87 16.84 -13.90 -0.25
N TRP A 88 15.95 -12.92 -0.34
CA TRP A 88 14.99 -12.66 0.72
C TRP A 88 14.01 -13.82 0.92
N ARG A 89 13.48 -14.41 -0.14
CA ARG A 89 12.57 -15.57 -0.04
C ARG A 89 13.24 -16.79 0.57
N GLU A 90 14.46 -17.07 0.13
CA GLU A 90 15.24 -18.18 0.67
C GLU A 90 15.51 -17.97 2.18
N GLY A 91 15.99 -16.80 2.57
CA GLY A 91 16.24 -16.47 3.97
C GLY A 91 14.98 -16.54 4.85
N VAL A 92 13.84 -16.04 4.37
CA VAL A 92 12.56 -16.14 5.09
C VAL A 92 12.14 -17.61 5.24
N SER A 93 12.27 -18.41 4.17
CA SER A 93 11.96 -19.85 4.19
C SER A 93 12.83 -20.62 5.18
N GLU A 94 14.15 -20.35 5.19
CA GLU A 94 15.10 -20.97 6.11
C GLU A 94 14.83 -20.57 7.56
N ALA A 95 14.65 -19.27 7.82
CA ALA A 95 14.37 -18.76 9.17
C ALA A 95 13.04 -19.32 9.72
N ARG A 96 12.01 -19.42 8.86
CA ARG A 96 10.73 -20.05 9.22
C ARG A 96 10.90 -21.53 9.55
N ALA A 97 11.61 -22.28 8.72
CA ALA A 97 11.86 -23.70 8.93
C ALA A 97 12.68 -23.97 10.21
N ALA A 98 13.62 -23.09 10.54
CA ALA A 98 14.43 -23.15 11.76
C ALA A 98 13.70 -22.63 13.02
N GLY A 99 12.52 -22.02 12.88
CA GLY A 99 11.83 -21.36 14.00
C GLY A 99 12.58 -20.14 14.54
N ASP A 100 13.42 -19.51 13.72
CA ASP A 100 14.26 -18.38 14.13
C ASP A 100 13.49 -17.04 14.04
N ALA A 101 12.72 -16.75 15.08
CA ALA A 101 11.98 -15.51 15.21
C ALA A 101 12.90 -14.27 15.23
N ARG A 102 14.16 -14.41 15.68
CA ARG A 102 15.12 -13.28 15.70
C ARG A 102 15.53 -12.92 14.28
N GLU A 103 15.84 -13.90 13.47
CA GLU A 103 16.22 -13.71 12.08
C GLU A 103 15.05 -13.14 11.25
N LEU A 104 13.84 -13.68 11.45
CA LEU A 104 12.64 -13.13 10.81
C LEU A 104 12.43 -11.64 11.13
N ARG A 105 12.60 -11.23 12.39
CA ARG A 105 12.50 -9.81 12.78
C ARG A 105 13.61 -8.96 12.16
N ARG A 106 14.83 -9.49 12.05
CA ARG A 106 15.95 -8.80 11.38
C ARG A 106 15.62 -8.56 9.90
N MET A 107 15.17 -9.60 9.22
CA MET A 107 14.77 -9.51 7.81
C MET A 107 13.61 -8.55 7.59
N ARG A 108 12.61 -8.57 8.46
CA ARG A 108 11.50 -7.61 8.42
C ARG A 108 11.98 -6.17 8.53
N HIS A 109 12.95 -5.91 9.38
CA HIS A 109 13.54 -4.59 9.51
C HIS A 109 14.25 -4.16 8.22
N GLU A 110 15.09 -5.02 7.64
CA GLU A 110 15.80 -4.75 6.38
C GLU A 110 14.84 -4.49 5.21
N ILE A 111 13.80 -5.32 5.09
CA ILE A 111 12.74 -5.13 4.08
C ILE A 111 12.00 -3.80 4.30
N GLY A 112 11.75 -3.43 5.56
CA GLY A 112 11.13 -2.15 5.93
C GLY A 112 11.98 -0.95 5.53
N GLU A 113 13.30 -1.01 5.69
CA GLU A 113 14.23 0.04 5.22
C GLU A 113 14.23 0.14 3.70
N SER A 114 14.30 -0.99 3.00
CA SER A 114 14.23 -1.05 1.54
C SER A 114 12.90 -0.48 1.02
N ARG A 115 11.79 -0.83 1.66
CA ARG A 115 10.47 -0.28 1.35
C ARG A 115 10.41 1.23 1.52
N SER A 116 10.99 1.74 2.61
CA SER A 116 11.01 3.19 2.91
C SER A 116 11.82 3.96 1.86
N GLU A 117 12.95 3.41 1.42
CA GLU A 117 13.74 3.99 0.34
C GLU A 117 12.98 3.99 -0.99
N MET A 118 12.36 2.88 -1.35
CA MET A 118 11.55 2.79 -2.58
C MET A 118 10.37 3.76 -2.59
N LEU A 119 9.75 4.03 -1.44
CA LEU A 119 8.68 5.04 -1.33
C LEU A 119 9.21 6.46 -1.56
N ARG A 120 10.43 6.78 -1.10
CA ARG A 120 11.09 8.07 -1.40
C ARG A 120 11.41 8.22 -2.89
N LEU A 121 11.93 7.14 -3.50
CA LEU A 121 12.19 7.12 -4.95
C LEU A 121 10.89 7.25 -5.76
N LEU A 122 9.81 6.62 -5.31
CA LEU A 122 8.49 6.72 -5.94
C LEU A 122 7.95 8.15 -5.89
N GLU A 123 8.05 8.83 -4.76
CA GLU A 123 7.67 10.23 -4.62
C GLU A 123 8.47 11.11 -5.59
N ARG A 124 9.78 10.92 -5.65
CA ARG A 124 10.66 11.65 -6.54
C ARG A 124 10.31 11.40 -8.02
N ALA A 125 10.13 10.12 -8.40
CA ALA A 125 9.77 9.76 -9.77
C ALA A 125 8.44 10.39 -10.21
N LEU A 126 7.42 10.38 -9.34
CA LEU A 126 6.09 10.87 -9.67
C LEU A 126 5.95 12.39 -9.60
N ASP A 127 6.54 13.03 -8.59
CA ASP A 127 6.33 14.46 -8.30
C ASP A 127 7.40 15.38 -8.86
N ALA A 128 8.66 14.93 -8.90
CA ALA A 128 9.78 15.76 -9.32
C ALA A 128 10.18 15.50 -10.79
N GLU A 129 10.21 14.23 -11.20
CA GLU A 129 10.75 13.83 -12.49
C GLU A 129 9.65 13.55 -13.55
N ALA A 130 8.40 13.39 -13.11
CA ALA A 130 7.28 12.92 -13.95
C ALA A 130 7.62 11.62 -14.74
N ASN A 131 8.45 10.76 -14.14
CA ASN A 131 8.90 9.50 -14.72
C ASN A 131 7.93 8.37 -14.31
N TYR A 132 6.84 8.25 -15.04
CA TYR A 132 5.76 7.31 -14.71
C TYR A 132 6.15 5.85 -14.96
N ASP A 133 7.04 5.57 -15.90
CA ASP A 133 7.57 4.21 -16.13
C ASP A 133 8.40 3.71 -14.94
N ALA A 134 9.27 4.57 -14.41
CA ALA A 134 9.98 4.28 -13.16
C ALA A 134 8.99 4.13 -11.99
N GLY A 135 7.95 4.95 -11.94
CA GLY A 135 6.86 4.84 -10.97
C GLY A 135 6.18 3.46 -11.02
N CYS A 136 5.82 2.97 -12.21
CA CYS A 136 5.23 1.64 -12.40
C CYS A 136 6.18 0.53 -11.94
N SER A 137 7.47 0.63 -12.25
CA SER A 137 8.49 -0.34 -11.80
C SER A 137 8.59 -0.37 -10.28
N LEU A 138 8.62 0.79 -9.62
CA LEU A 138 8.69 0.91 -8.16
C LEU A 138 7.42 0.37 -7.49
N VAL A 139 6.24 0.59 -8.06
CA VAL A 139 4.98 0.02 -7.56
C VAL A 139 5.03 -1.51 -7.55
N ARG A 140 5.54 -2.15 -8.62
CA ARG A 140 5.70 -3.60 -8.67
C ARG A 140 6.67 -4.12 -7.60
N LYS A 141 7.81 -3.44 -7.42
CA LYS A 141 8.78 -3.78 -6.36
C LYS A 141 8.18 -3.66 -4.97
N LEU A 142 7.47 -2.56 -4.70
CA LEU A 142 6.81 -2.32 -3.41
C LEU A 142 5.73 -3.35 -3.10
N ARG A 143 4.97 -3.80 -4.11
CA ARG A 143 4.00 -4.88 -3.95
C ARG A 143 4.67 -6.18 -3.51
N PHE A 144 5.82 -6.51 -4.10
CA PHE A 144 6.59 -7.68 -3.69
C PHE A 144 7.03 -7.58 -2.23
N LEU A 145 7.63 -6.44 -1.83
CA LEU A 145 8.05 -6.23 -0.45
C LEU A 145 6.89 -6.30 0.54
N GLY A 146 5.71 -5.81 0.15
CA GLY A 146 4.50 -5.92 0.97
C GLY A 146 4.09 -7.37 1.22
N LYS A 147 4.10 -8.21 0.18
CA LYS A 147 3.80 -9.65 0.32
C LYS A 147 4.82 -10.37 1.19
N LEU A 148 6.08 -10.03 1.06
CA LEU A 148 7.13 -10.65 1.85
C LEU A 148 7.04 -10.24 3.34
N ASP A 149 6.67 -8.99 3.63
CA ASP A 149 6.39 -8.53 4.99
C ASP A 149 5.20 -9.27 5.62
N GLU A 150 4.12 -9.49 4.85
CA GLU A 150 2.97 -10.31 5.27
C GLU A 150 3.38 -11.76 5.57
N GLU A 151 4.18 -12.39 4.71
CA GLU A 151 4.70 -13.77 4.92
C GLU A 151 5.54 -13.88 6.20
N ILE A 152 6.35 -12.86 6.50
CA ILE A 152 7.16 -12.82 7.73
C ILE A 152 6.27 -12.63 8.97
N GLU A 153 5.26 -11.76 8.87
CA GLU A 153 4.32 -11.52 9.97
C GLU A 153 3.56 -12.79 10.34
N GLU A 154 3.00 -13.50 9.35
CA GLU A 154 2.34 -14.80 9.55
C GLU A 154 3.28 -15.85 10.17
N ALA A 155 4.55 -15.87 9.75
CA ALA A 155 5.53 -16.79 10.32
C ALA A 155 5.84 -16.47 11.79
N LEU A 156 5.96 -15.18 12.13
CA LEU A 156 6.19 -14.75 13.52
C LEU A 156 4.98 -15.05 14.41
N GLU A 157 3.76 -14.79 13.96
CA GLU A 157 2.52 -15.12 14.67
C GLU A 157 2.45 -16.64 14.98
N THR A 158 2.73 -17.48 13.98
CA THR A 158 2.74 -18.94 14.14
C THR A 158 3.74 -19.39 15.19
N LEU A 159 4.94 -18.80 15.25
CA LEU A 159 5.97 -19.13 16.26
C LEU A 159 5.59 -18.65 17.67
N GLU A 160 4.92 -17.51 17.78
CA GLU A 160 4.42 -17.00 19.06
C GLU A 160 3.29 -17.87 19.62
N GLU A 161 2.39 -18.37 18.78
CA GLU A 161 1.34 -19.31 19.17
C GLU A 161 1.89 -20.65 19.63
N ALA A 162 2.91 -21.18 18.94
CA ALA A 162 3.57 -22.44 19.29
C ALA A 162 4.38 -22.37 20.60
N SER A 163 4.68 -21.16 21.07
CA SER A 163 5.45 -20.91 22.29
C SER A 163 4.57 -20.70 23.53
N ARG A 164 3.25 -20.71 23.39
CA ARG A 164 2.25 -20.56 24.47
C ARG A 164 1.78 -21.91 24.97
#